data_1d7f347b68ad5d923b065b9d4799a010
#
_entry.id   1d7f347b68ad5d923b065b9d4799a010
#
_cell.length_a   1.000
_cell.length_b   1.000
_cell.length_c   1.000
_cell.angle_alpha   90.00
_cell.angle_beta   90.00
_cell.angle_gamma   90.00
#
_symmetry.space_group_name_H-M   'P 1'
#
loop_
_entity.id
_entity.type
_entity.pdbx_description
1 polymer ?
#
loop_
_entity_poly.entity_id
_entity_poly.type
_entity_poly.pdbx_seq_one_letter_code
_entity_poly.pdbx_strand_id
1 'polypeptide(L)'
;KALWAKMNNRPISQAPNLSDSTLDSLVSSIVVEQEQIGPNRYIATLGVLFDRARAGELLGVAGEVRRSAPMLLIPVMISGGTATSVELRNPWQRAWAQFRTSTSPIDYVRVSGLGVDPLLVNAAQSWRPGRGWWRNVLDLYGAANVLVAEVRVDRLYPGGPVKAHFKGYFGPDRQQLGSFDLVARNSQDLPRMMSEGVE
;
A
#
# COMPACT_ATOMS: atom_id res chain seq x y z
N LYS A 1 -16.51 -3.35 -20.23
CA LYS A 1 -16.98 -4.77 -20.24
C LYS A 1 -15.94 -5.68 -19.59
N ALA A 2 -14.66 -5.64 -20.00
CA ALA A 2 -13.61 -6.50 -19.42
C ALA A 2 -13.44 -6.30 -17.91
N LEU A 3 -13.46 -5.04 -17.43
CA LEU A 3 -13.41 -4.71 -16.00
C LEU A 3 -14.60 -5.33 -15.24
N TRP A 4 -15.82 -5.19 -15.79
CA TRP A 4 -17.02 -5.77 -15.18
C TRP A 4 -16.92 -7.30 -15.07
N ALA A 5 -16.50 -7.97 -16.15
CA ALA A 5 -16.31 -9.41 -16.18
C ALA A 5 -15.32 -9.89 -15.13
N LYS A 6 -14.20 -9.18 -14.98
CA LYS A 6 -13.18 -9.47 -13.96
C LYS A 6 -13.70 -9.27 -12.54
N MET A 7 -14.47 -8.20 -12.29
CA MET A 7 -14.99 -7.87 -10.95
C MET A 7 -16.11 -8.82 -10.51
N ASN A 8 -16.94 -9.29 -11.46
CA ASN A 8 -18.07 -10.19 -11.18
C ASN A 8 -17.75 -11.67 -11.35
N ASN A 9 -16.53 -12.00 -11.78
CA ASN A 9 -16.13 -13.37 -12.16
C ASN A 9 -17.12 -14.02 -13.15
N ARG A 10 -17.56 -13.24 -14.17
CA ARG A 10 -18.53 -13.64 -15.19
C ARG A 10 -17.97 -13.39 -16.59
N PRO A 11 -18.49 -14.08 -17.62
CA PRO A 11 -18.04 -13.87 -18.99
C PRO A 11 -18.41 -12.47 -19.50
N ILE A 12 -17.56 -11.92 -20.39
CA ILE A 12 -17.72 -10.57 -20.99
C ILE A 12 -19.05 -10.41 -21.72
N SER A 13 -19.60 -11.48 -22.25
CA SER A 13 -20.90 -11.48 -22.97
C SER A 13 -22.08 -11.08 -22.09
N GLN A 14 -21.96 -11.24 -20.77
CA GLN A 14 -23.00 -10.84 -19.80
C GLN A 14 -22.84 -9.41 -19.31
N ALA A 15 -21.79 -8.71 -19.73
CA ALA A 15 -21.54 -7.34 -19.30
C ALA A 15 -22.62 -6.38 -19.86
N PRO A 16 -23.16 -5.47 -19.02
CA PRO A 16 -24.16 -4.52 -19.47
C PRO A 16 -23.63 -3.61 -20.59
N ASN A 17 -24.51 -3.26 -21.52
CA ASN A 17 -24.22 -2.23 -22.51
C ASN A 17 -24.53 -0.88 -21.90
N LEU A 18 -23.48 -0.11 -21.62
CA LEU A 18 -23.58 1.27 -21.13
C LEU A 18 -23.47 2.22 -22.32
N SER A 19 -24.16 3.37 -22.25
CA SER A 19 -24.01 4.45 -23.23
C SER A 19 -22.63 5.12 -23.09
N ASP A 20 -22.14 5.74 -24.15
CA ASP A 20 -20.85 6.43 -24.13
C ASP A 20 -20.82 7.54 -23.09
N SER A 21 -21.94 8.29 -22.93
CA SER A 21 -22.05 9.31 -21.89
C SER A 21 -21.95 8.76 -20.48
N THR A 22 -22.48 7.56 -20.25
CA THR A 22 -22.33 6.87 -18.95
C THR A 22 -20.90 6.41 -18.76
N LEU A 23 -20.24 5.88 -19.80
CA LEU A 23 -18.84 5.48 -19.74
C LEU A 23 -17.92 6.67 -19.43
N ASP A 24 -18.16 7.82 -20.08
CA ASP A 24 -17.40 9.04 -19.82
C ASP A 24 -17.56 9.54 -18.38
N SER A 25 -18.77 9.42 -17.81
CA SER A 25 -19.01 9.80 -16.42
C SER A 25 -18.28 8.92 -15.39
N LEU A 26 -17.88 7.70 -15.80
CA LEU A 26 -17.15 6.75 -14.97
C LEU A 26 -15.63 6.95 -15.04
N VAL A 27 -15.15 7.62 -16.09
CA VAL A 27 -13.71 7.83 -16.28
C VAL A 27 -13.24 8.94 -15.33
N SER A 28 -12.30 8.61 -14.47
CA SER A 28 -11.68 9.56 -13.55
C SER A 28 -10.45 10.22 -14.18
N SER A 29 -9.65 9.46 -14.93
CA SER A 29 -8.52 9.99 -15.67
C SER A 29 -8.05 9.04 -16.78
N ILE A 30 -7.28 9.57 -17.74
CA ILE A 30 -6.62 8.80 -18.80
C ILE A 30 -5.11 8.98 -18.61
N VAL A 31 -4.38 7.88 -18.57
CA VAL A 31 -2.92 7.85 -18.41
C VAL A 31 -2.31 7.29 -19.69
N VAL A 32 -1.29 7.94 -20.20
CA VAL A 32 -0.48 7.39 -21.31
C VAL A 32 0.53 6.41 -20.69
N GLU A 33 0.35 5.14 -20.96
CA GLU A 33 1.23 4.07 -20.44
C GLU A 33 2.49 3.91 -21.31
N GLN A 34 2.32 4.02 -22.63
CA GLN A 34 3.40 3.96 -23.60
C GLN A 34 3.07 4.87 -24.77
N GLU A 35 4.08 5.56 -25.29
CA GLU A 35 3.94 6.37 -26.51
C GLU A 35 5.11 6.13 -27.47
N GLN A 36 4.80 6.15 -28.76
CA GLN A 36 5.77 6.13 -29.84
C GLN A 36 5.45 7.26 -30.81
N ILE A 37 6.36 8.20 -30.95
CA ILE A 37 6.23 9.34 -31.83
C ILE A 37 7.10 9.08 -33.07
N GLY A 38 6.45 8.95 -34.22
CA GLY A 38 7.13 8.87 -35.53
C GLY A 38 6.86 10.11 -36.39
N PRO A 39 7.59 10.29 -37.51
CA PRO A 39 7.47 11.49 -38.32
C PRO A 39 6.04 11.79 -38.84
N ASN A 40 5.22 10.73 -39.04
CA ASN A 40 3.87 10.83 -39.59
C ASN A 40 2.83 10.01 -38.82
N ARG A 41 3.17 9.52 -37.64
CA ARG A 41 2.20 8.76 -36.78
C ARG A 41 2.55 8.86 -35.31
N TYR A 42 1.50 8.96 -34.53
CA TYR A 42 1.54 8.87 -33.07
C TYR A 42 0.79 7.60 -32.64
N ILE A 43 1.44 6.74 -31.88
CA ILE A 43 0.86 5.53 -31.33
C ILE A 43 1.01 5.61 -29.81
N ALA A 44 -0.09 5.50 -29.09
CA ALA A 44 -0.07 5.48 -27.64
C ALA A 44 -0.93 4.34 -27.09
N THR A 45 -0.45 3.71 -26.02
CA THR A 45 -1.25 2.82 -25.18
C THR A 45 -1.79 3.65 -24.03
N LEU A 46 -3.12 3.73 -23.94
CA LEU A 46 -3.80 4.52 -22.93
C LEU A 46 -4.35 3.61 -21.83
N GLY A 47 -4.01 3.91 -20.59
CA GLY A 47 -4.67 3.36 -19.40
C GLY A 47 -5.86 4.25 -19.02
N VAL A 48 -7.03 3.66 -18.82
CA VAL A 48 -8.23 4.37 -18.36
C VAL A 48 -8.46 4.04 -16.90
N LEU A 49 -8.47 5.07 -16.06
CA LEU A 49 -8.80 4.96 -14.64
C LEU A 49 -10.28 5.29 -14.45
N PHE A 50 -11.01 4.37 -13.84
CA PHE A 50 -12.42 4.53 -13.53
C PHE A 50 -12.63 4.99 -12.08
N ASP A 51 -13.58 5.90 -11.87
CA ASP A 51 -14.09 6.22 -10.54
C ASP A 51 -14.73 4.96 -9.94
N ARG A 52 -14.13 4.46 -8.88
CA ARG A 52 -14.53 3.18 -8.27
C ARG A 52 -15.90 3.23 -7.60
N ALA A 53 -16.25 4.37 -7.00
CA ALA A 53 -17.52 4.52 -6.31
C ALA A 53 -18.68 4.54 -7.33
N ARG A 54 -18.55 5.35 -8.37
CA ARG A 54 -19.54 5.45 -9.44
C ARG A 54 -19.63 4.18 -10.26
N ALA A 55 -18.47 3.56 -10.58
CA ALA A 55 -18.44 2.31 -11.32
C ALA A 55 -19.07 1.16 -10.51
N GLY A 56 -18.85 1.09 -9.20
CA GLY A 56 -19.45 0.10 -8.32
C GLY A 56 -20.96 0.21 -8.25
N GLU A 57 -21.48 1.42 -8.11
CA GLU A 57 -22.90 1.71 -8.04
C GLU A 57 -23.61 1.35 -9.35
N LEU A 58 -23.09 1.79 -10.50
CA LEU A 58 -23.68 1.57 -11.82
C LEU A 58 -23.59 0.13 -12.31
N LEU A 59 -22.51 -0.58 -11.96
CA LEU A 59 -22.26 -1.95 -12.41
C LEU A 59 -22.90 -3.00 -11.49
N GLY A 60 -23.66 -2.58 -10.48
CA GLY A 60 -24.28 -3.50 -9.52
C GLY A 60 -23.25 -4.30 -8.71
N VAL A 61 -21.99 -3.90 -8.78
CA VAL A 61 -20.91 -4.41 -7.94
C VAL A 61 -20.87 -3.54 -6.69
N ALA A 62 -22.02 -3.32 -6.09
CA ALA A 62 -22.16 -2.78 -4.75
C ALA A 62 -21.74 -3.84 -3.70
N GLY A 63 -20.63 -4.51 -3.96
CA GLY A 63 -19.77 -4.96 -2.93
C GLY A 63 -19.04 -3.72 -2.47
N GLU A 64 -19.56 -3.00 -1.49
CA GLU A 64 -18.71 -2.29 -0.58
C GLU A 64 -17.58 -3.27 -0.25
N VAL A 65 -16.39 -3.01 -0.77
CA VAL A 65 -15.20 -3.51 -0.08
C VAL A 65 -15.32 -2.81 1.27
N ARG A 66 -15.94 -3.50 2.23
CA ARG A 66 -15.99 -3.03 3.61
C ARG A 66 -14.54 -2.89 4.01
N ARG A 67 -14.04 -1.68 3.84
CA ARG A 67 -12.72 -1.36 4.36
C ARG A 67 -12.80 -1.42 5.87
N SER A 68 -11.73 -1.86 6.48
CA SER A 68 -11.56 -1.75 7.92
C SER A 68 -11.73 -0.30 8.35
N ALA A 69 -11.96 -0.07 9.65
CA ALA A 69 -11.75 1.25 10.22
C ALA A 69 -10.31 1.75 9.87
N PRO A 70 -10.10 3.07 9.70
CA PRO A 70 -8.82 3.64 9.32
C PRO A 70 -7.70 3.19 10.26
N MET A 71 -6.57 2.74 9.71
CA MET A 71 -5.47 2.16 10.46
C MET A 71 -4.17 2.92 10.18
N LEU A 72 -3.62 3.53 11.21
CA LEU A 72 -2.34 4.24 11.12
C LEU A 72 -1.21 3.24 10.87
N LEU A 73 -0.54 3.34 9.73
CA LEU A 73 0.55 2.47 9.35
C LEU A 73 1.91 3.05 9.76
N ILE A 74 2.68 2.30 10.53
CA ILE A 74 4.06 2.63 10.90
C ILE A 74 5.00 1.53 10.36
N PRO A 75 5.68 1.77 9.22
CA PRO A 75 6.65 0.83 8.68
C PRO A 75 7.98 0.97 9.43
N VAL A 76 8.40 -0.05 10.14
CA VAL A 76 9.67 -0.09 10.90
C VAL A 76 10.64 -1.05 10.23
N MET A 77 11.83 -0.56 9.89
CA MET A 77 12.92 -1.39 9.38
C MET A 77 14.06 -1.45 10.40
N ILE A 78 14.48 -2.67 10.73
CA ILE A 78 15.62 -2.93 11.62
C ILE A 78 16.76 -3.51 10.77
N SER A 79 17.89 -2.81 10.73
CA SER A 79 19.08 -3.26 9.99
C SER A 79 20.35 -2.83 10.72
N GLY A 80 21.30 -3.76 10.89
CA GLY A 80 22.55 -3.48 11.61
C GLY A 80 22.32 -3.01 13.05
N GLY A 81 21.26 -3.49 13.71
CA GLY A 81 20.92 -3.08 15.08
C GLY A 81 20.19 -1.75 15.21
N THR A 82 19.99 -1.02 14.11
CA THR A 82 19.28 0.27 14.10
C THR A 82 17.86 0.10 13.57
N ALA A 83 16.88 0.62 14.31
CA ALA A 83 15.50 0.69 13.89
C ALA A 83 15.21 2.07 13.30
N THR A 84 14.58 2.10 12.13
CA THR A 84 14.19 3.32 11.41
C THR A 84 12.77 3.20 10.87
N SER A 85 12.06 4.30 10.79
CA SER A 85 10.72 4.38 10.21
C SER A 85 10.64 5.62 9.30
N VAL A 86 9.64 6.46 9.51
CA VAL A 86 9.38 7.66 8.70
C VAL A 86 10.38 8.78 8.91
N GLU A 87 11.13 8.77 10.02
CA GLU A 87 12.19 9.73 10.33
C GLU A 87 13.43 9.60 9.43
N LEU A 88 13.62 8.43 8.82
CA LEU A 88 14.73 8.19 7.91
C LEU A 88 14.24 7.34 6.71
N ARG A 89 14.46 7.86 5.50
CA ARG A 89 14.09 7.14 4.28
C ARG A 89 14.80 5.80 4.19
N ASN A 90 14.01 4.74 4.10
CA ASN A 90 14.51 3.37 3.99
C ASN A 90 13.71 2.58 2.93
N PRO A 91 14.20 1.42 2.44
CA PRO A 91 13.52 0.62 1.43
C PRO A 91 12.14 0.13 1.84
N TRP A 92 11.90 -0.15 3.12
CA TRP A 92 10.62 -0.61 3.65
C TRP A 92 9.55 0.48 3.60
N GLN A 93 9.90 1.68 4.07
CA GLN A 93 9.02 2.84 3.94
C GLN A 93 8.65 3.13 2.48
N ARG A 94 9.63 3.00 1.56
CA ARG A 94 9.39 3.20 0.13
C ARG A 94 8.41 2.16 -0.42
N ALA A 95 8.57 0.88 -0.07
CA ALA A 95 7.67 -0.17 -0.50
C ALA A 95 6.23 0.11 -0.06
N TRP A 96 6.01 0.50 1.18
CA TRP A 96 4.71 0.91 1.69
C TRP A 96 4.15 2.17 1.01
N ALA A 97 5.00 3.13 0.67
CA ALA A 97 4.59 4.33 -0.06
C ALA A 97 4.11 4.01 -1.48
N GLN A 98 4.71 3.01 -2.12
CA GLN A 98 4.38 2.57 -3.48
C GLN A 98 3.24 1.54 -3.52
N PHE A 99 2.92 0.90 -2.41
CA PHE A 99 1.87 -0.10 -2.35
C PHE A 99 0.51 0.49 -2.71
N ARG A 100 -0.20 -0.17 -3.63
CA ARG A 100 -1.52 0.25 -4.09
C ARG A 100 -2.59 -0.20 -3.10
N THR A 101 -3.02 0.69 -2.23
CA THR A 101 -4.05 0.41 -1.21
C THR A 101 -5.48 0.36 -1.78
N SER A 102 -5.68 0.72 -3.05
CA SER A 102 -7.01 0.79 -3.68
C SER A 102 -7.75 -0.54 -3.71
N THR A 103 -7.02 -1.66 -3.72
CA THR A 103 -7.57 -3.02 -3.73
C THR A 103 -7.58 -3.68 -2.35
N SER A 104 -6.97 -3.05 -1.36
CA SER A 104 -6.90 -3.59 0.00
C SER A 104 -8.22 -3.43 0.75
N PRO A 105 -8.65 -4.45 1.51
CA PRO A 105 -9.76 -4.32 2.45
C PRO A 105 -9.40 -3.48 3.69
N ILE A 106 -8.10 -3.18 3.87
CA ILE A 106 -7.62 -2.36 4.98
C ILE A 106 -7.49 -0.92 4.51
N ASP A 107 -8.05 0.01 5.29
CA ASP A 107 -7.92 1.44 5.07
C ASP A 107 -6.66 1.95 5.79
N TYR A 108 -5.57 2.12 5.03
CA TYR A 108 -4.29 2.56 5.58
C TYR A 108 -4.19 4.08 5.62
N VAL A 109 -4.02 4.65 6.81
CA VAL A 109 -3.58 6.03 7.02
C VAL A 109 -2.05 6.03 6.99
N ARG A 110 -1.47 6.57 5.92
CA ARG A 110 -0.01 6.66 5.73
C ARG A 110 0.46 8.06 6.06
N VAL A 111 1.51 8.14 6.85
CA VAL A 111 2.15 9.41 7.20
C VAL A 111 3.14 9.84 6.11
N SER A 112 3.30 11.14 5.93
CA SER A 112 4.19 11.71 4.93
C SER A 112 5.67 11.60 5.29
N GLY A 113 5.97 11.50 6.58
CA GLY A 113 7.32 11.64 7.14
C GLY A 113 7.83 13.08 7.15
N LEU A 114 6.92 14.06 6.97
CA LEU A 114 7.23 15.49 7.00
C LEU A 114 6.64 16.17 8.24
N GLY A 115 7.11 17.36 8.51
CA GLY A 115 6.59 18.15 9.63
C GLY A 115 6.79 17.46 10.97
N VAL A 116 5.69 17.17 11.68
CA VAL A 116 5.71 16.55 13.01
C VAL A 116 5.74 15.03 12.97
N ASP A 117 5.49 14.40 11.81
CA ASP A 117 5.41 12.94 11.67
C ASP A 117 6.64 12.22 12.26
N PRO A 118 7.91 12.64 11.96
CA PRO A 118 9.08 11.96 12.50
C PRO A 118 9.21 12.03 14.03
N LEU A 119 8.53 12.97 14.67
CA LEU A 119 8.52 13.09 16.12
C LEU A 119 7.46 12.20 16.78
N LEU A 120 6.31 12.05 16.13
CA LEU A 120 5.14 11.35 16.69
C LEU A 120 5.10 9.87 16.36
N VAL A 121 5.53 9.49 15.15
CA VAL A 121 5.33 8.12 14.62
C VAL A 121 6.63 7.47 14.15
N ASN A 122 7.76 7.81 14.75
CA ASN A 122 9.07 7.22 14.45
C ASN A 122 9.21 5.79 15.00
N ALA A 123 10.33 5.13 14.68
CA ALA A 123 10.62 3.78 15.12
C ALA A 123 10.55 3.63 16.65
N ALA A 124 11.11 4.57 17.43
CA ALA A 124 11.10 4.50 18.89
C ALA A 124 9.67 4.61 19.45
N GLN A 125 8.84 5.49 18.88
CA GLN A 125 7.46 5.67 19.32
C GLN A 125 6.57 4.43 18.98
N SER A 126 6.90 3.67 17.94
CA SER A 126 6.17 2.45 17.62
C SER A 126 6.19 1.39 18.73
N TRP A 127 7.15 1.49 19.67
CA TRP A 127 7.30 0.60 20.84
C TRP A 127 6.70 1.18 22.11
N ARG A 128 6.18 2.42 22.05
CA ARG A 128 5.72 3.12 23.24
C ARG A 128 4.51 2.43 23.86
N PRO A 129 4.58 2.06 25.13
CA PRO A 129 3.43 1.46 25.84
C PRO A 129 2.41 2.54 26.22
N GLY A 130 1.17 2.13 26.43
CA GLY A 130 0.15 2.98 27.02
C GLY A 130 -0.85 3.54 26.02
N ARG A 131 -2.13 3.24 26.29
CA ARG A 131 -3.25 3.60 25.40
C ARG A 131 -3.55 5.09 25.36
N GLY A 132 -3.24 5.83 26.43
CA GLY A 132 -3.52 7.27 26.50
C GLY A 132 -2.77 8.07 25.45
N TRP A 133 -1.47 7.81 25.30
CA TRP A 133 -0.66 8.45 24.28
C TRP A 133 -1.14 8.08 22.85
N TRP A 134 -1.37 6.79 22.62
CA TRP A 134 -1.86 6.31 21.34
C TRP A 134 -3.20 6.90 20.95
N ARG A 135 -4.12 7.11 21.90
CA ARG A 135 -5.41 7.77 21.63
C ARG A 135 -5.18 9.14 21.00
N ASN A 136 -4.33 9.97 21.59
CA ASN A 136 -4.06 11.32 21.08
C ASN A 136 -3.42 11.28 19.68
N VAL A 137 -2.50 10.34 19.43
CA VAL A 137 -1.87 10.18 18.12
C VAL A 137 -2.89 9.70 17.09
N LEU A 138 -3.68 8.69 17.41
CA LEU A 138 -4.71 8.18 16.51
C LEU A 138 -5.76 9.23 16.17
N ASP A 139 -6.20 10.01 17.14
CA ASP A 139 -7.14 11.14 16.93
C ASP A 139 -6.53 12.17 15.98
N LEU A 140 -5.24 12.51 16.14
CA LEU A 140 -4.54 13.46 15.26
C LEU A 140 -4.51 12.99 13.80
N TYR A 141 -4.31 11.68 13.56
CA TYR A 141 -4.26 11.09 12.21
C TYR A 141 -5.61 10.61 11.69
N GLY A 142 -6.68 10.78 12.45
CA GLY A 142 -8.02 10.28 12.08
C GLY A 142 -8.06 8.75 11.95
N ALA A 143 -7.24 8.03 12.71
CA ALA A 143 -7.14 6.58 12.66
C ALA A 143 -7.84 5.94 13.87
N ALA A 144 -8.47 4.79 13.63
CA ALA A 144 -9.11 4.02 14.70
C ALA A 144 -8.14 3.10 15.45
N ASN A 145 -7.04 2.71 14.78
CA ASN A 145 -6.04 1.83 15.36
C ASN A 145 -4.67 2.01 14.69
N VAL A 146 -3.64 1.33 15.21
CA VAL A 146 -2.27 1.33 14.65
C VAL A 146 -1.88 -0.06 14.15
N LEU A 147 -1.21 -0.09 12.99
CA LEU A 147 -0.51 -1.24 12.44
C LEU A 147 0.98 -0.92 12.37
N VAL A 148 1.79 -1.65 13.14
CA VAL A 148 3.24 -1.58 13.01
C VAL A 148 3.69 -2.71 12.10
N ALA A 149 4.17 -2.37 10.91
CA ALA A 149 4.73 -3.31 9.95
C ALA A 149 6.26 -3.31 10.12
N GLU A 150 6.78 -4.31 10.79
CA GLU A 150 8.20 -4.43 11.11
C GLU A 150 8.90 -5.37 10.15
N VAL A 151 10.09 -4.99 9.68
CA VAL A 151 10.99 -5.88 8.97
C VAL A 151 12.38 -5.83 9.59
N ARG A 152 12.95 -6.99 9.91
CA ARG A 152 14.35 -7.13 10.29
C ARG A 152 15.15 -7.65 9.10
N VAL A 153 16.20 -6.93 8.75
CA VAL A 153 17.07 -7.25 7.61
C VAL A 153 18.44 -7.63 8.11
N ASP A 154 18.81 -8.88 7.87
CA ASP A 154 20.10 -9.44 8.24
C ASP A 154 20.90 -9.77 6.97
N ARG A 155 22.17 -9.32 6.93
CA ARG A 155 23.13 -9.67 5.86
C ARG A 155 24.09 -10.71 6.39
N LEU A 156 24.20 -11.83 5.69
CA LEU A 156 25.12 -12.91 6.10
C LEU A 156 26.58 -12.47 5.98
N TYR A 157 26.90 -11.73 4.90
CA TYR A 157 28.23 -11.13 4.67
C TYR A 157 28.11 -10.01 3.62
N PRO A 158 29.10 -9.10 3.50
CA PRO A 158 29.10 -8.05 2.50
C PRO A 158 28.93 -8.61 1.08
N GLY A 159 27.94 -8.12 0.33
CA GLY A 159 27.62 -8.59 -1.03
C GLY A 159 26.85 -9.92 -1.12
N GLY A 160 26.66 -10.61 0.00
CA GLY A 160 25.96 -11.89 0.06
C GLY A 160 24.43 -11.80 0.20
N PRO A 161 23.79 -12.96 0.45
CA PRO A 161 22.35 -13.03 0.63
C PRO A 161 21.86 -12.18 1.79
N VAL A 162 20.66 -11.64 1.60
CA VAL A 162 19.97 -10.83 2.59
C VAL A 162 18.70 -11.57 3.01
N LYS A 163 18.54 -11.82 4.31
CA LYS A 163 17.34 -12.38 4.89
C LYS A 163 16.51 -11.26 5.51
N ALA A 164 15.22 -11.22 5.21
CA ALA A 164 14.27 -10.32 5.82
C ALA A 164 13.21 -11.11 6.59
N HIS A 165 13.01 -10.75 7.84
CA HIS A 165 11.99 -11.31 8.71
C HIS A 165 10.92 -10.25 8.95
N PHE A 166 9.70 -10.50 8.46
CA PHE A 166 8.56 -9.59 8.52
C PHE A 166 7.66 -9.94 9.68
N LYS A 167 7.16 -8.93 10.38
CA LYS A 167 6.18 -9.05 11.46
C LYS A 167 5.14 -7.95 11.37
N GLY A 168 3.89 -8.31 11.58
CA GLY A 168 2.78 -7.37 11.74
C GLY A 168 2.35 -7.31 13.22
N TYR A 169 2.16 -6.10 13.74
CA TYR A 169 1.61 -5.87 15.08
C TYR A 169 0.42 -4.94 15.01
N PHE A 170 -0.65 -5.30 15.69
CA PHE A 170 -1.89 -4.55 15.75
C PHE A 170 -2.10 -3.92 17.13
N GLY A 171 -2.56 -2.69 17.10
CA GLY A 171 -2.98 -1.95 18.28
C GLY A 171 -1.85 -1.44 19.17
N PRO A 172 -2.19 -0.58 20.13
CA PRO A 172 -1.27 -0.03 21.12
C PRO A 172 -0.57 -1.11 21.98
N ASP A 173 -1.24 -2.24 22.17
CA ASP A 173 -0.72 -3.36 22.96
C ASP A 173 0.17 -4.30 22.13
N ARG A 174 0.41 -3.98 20.84
CA ARG A 174 1.30 -4.72 19.92
C ARG A 174 0.93 -6.21 19.81
N GLN A 175 -0.33 -6.51 19.62
CA GLN A 175 -0.75 -7.87 19.32
C GLN A 175 -0.11 -8.33 18.02
N GLN A 176 0.72 -9.36 18.05
CA GLN A 176 1.32 -9.90 16.84
C GLN A 176 0.25 -10.57 15.98
N LEU A 177 0.17 -10.14 14.72
CA LEU A 177 -0.76 -10.69 13.73
C LEU A 177 -0.19 -11.90 13.00
N GLY A 178 1.11 -11.85 12.69
CA GLY A 178 1.80 -12.91 11.98
C GLY A 178 3.24 -12.54 11.68
N SER A 179 3.98 -13.49 11.09
CA SER A 179 5.34 -13.29 10.62
C SER A 179 5.67 -14.24 9.47
N PHE A 180 6.60 -13.82 8.61
CA PHE A 180 7.15 -14.63 7.53
C PHE A 180 8.54 -14.16 7.15
N ASP A 181 9.26 -14.98 6.41
CA ASP A 181 10.64 -14.72 5.96
C ASP A 181 10.72 -14.66 4.44
N LEU A 182 11.52 -13.72 3.93
CA LEU A 182 11.96 -13.70 2.53
C LEU A 182 13.48 -13.66 2.47
N VAL A 183 14.04 -14.14 1.35
CA VAL A 183 15.48 -14.15 1.11
C VAL A 183 15.76 -13.56 -0.26
N ALA A 184 16.62 -12.54 -0.32
CA ALA A 184 17.16 -12.00 -1.55
C ALA A 184 18.59 -12.47 -1.79
N ARG A 185 18.99 -12.61 -3.04
CA ARG A 185 20.34 -13.08 -3.41
C ARG A 185 21.45 -12.13 -2.98
N ASN A 186 21.14 -10.84 -3.01
CA ASN A 186 22.06 -9.77 -2.63
C ASN A 186 21.29 -8.49 -2.25
N SER A 187 22.00 -7.45 -1.87
CA SER A 187 21.40 -6.18 -1.46
C SER A 187 20.74 -5.40 -2.61
N GLN A 188 21.02 -5.70 -3.88
CA GLN A 188 20.37 -5.02 -5.02
C GLN A 188 18.92 -5.48 -5.18
N ASP A 189 18.61 -6.71 -4.77
CA ASP A 189 17.24 -7.26 -4.81
C ASP A 189 16.38 -6.81 -3.60
N LEU A 190 16.98 -6.09 -2.64
CA LEU A 190 16.28 -5.65 -1.42
C LEU A 190 15.00 -4.84 -1.70
N PRO A 191 14.96 -3.86 -2.62
CA PRO A 191 13.74 -3.11 -2.90
C PRO A 191 12.59 -4.00 -3.40
N ARG A 192 12.90 -4.99 -4.26
CA ARG A 192 11.92 -5.95 -4.75
C ARG A 192 11.38 -6.82 -3.61
N MET A 193 12.28 -7.36 -2.77
CA MET A 193 11.91 -8.16 -1.61
C MET A 193 11.00 -7.37 -0.64
N MET A 194 11.26 -6.05 -0.46
CA MET A 194 10.39 -5.20 0.35
C MET A 194 9.01 -5.03 -0.27
N SER A 195 8.91 -4.90 -1.60
CA SER A 195 7.62 -4.82 -2.29
C SER A 195 6.82 -6.12 -2.18
N GLU A 196 7.48 -7.27 -2.30
CA GLU A 196 6.88 -8.59 -2.06
C GLU A 196 6.41 -8.75 -0.61
N GLY A 197 7.11 -8.14 0.35
CA GLY A 197 6.77 -8.21 1.77
C GLY A 197 5.57 -7.36 2.19
N VAL A 198 5.13 -6.41 1.35
CA VAL A 198 3.92 -5.60 1.60
C VAL A 198 2.65 -6.30 1.11
N GLU A 199 2.75 -7.14 0.09
CA GLU A 199 1.65 -7.92 -0.51
C GLU A 199 1.23 -9.10 0.36
#